data_d4814f70917c893ad6b01ca567f4a899
#
_entry.id   d4814f70917c893ad6b01ca567f4a899
#
_cell.length_a   1.000
_cell.length_b   1.000
_cell.length_c   1.000
_cell.angle_alpha   90.00
_cell.angle_beta   90.00
_cell.angle_gamma   90.00
#
_symmetry.space_group_name_H-M   'P 1'
#
loop_
_entity.id
_entity.type
_entity.pdbx_description
1 polymer ?
#
loop_
_entity_poly.entity_id
_entity_poly.type
_entity_poly.pdbx_seq_one_letter_code
_entity_poly.pdbx_strand_id
1 'polypeptide(L)'
;MLQVYIRKKIVRAALTMGITAAAMGLSGCVLTQPTDPYAPVSSVQNIGSGLRETVRPSPQTQSRHIPIQGPLTIAIAIETAMANNPEIAAVKWEAATAQAWYDAARAAQWPDVRAETGWQHSLNDQRLIPARYIGEPGIFDPDIVRGDLVLRMPLFTSGRISSEIRAAELLRLAEKKRLARSGESLVYNVCSTFYAILSQQEVIRSLAFSVKTMEEHHKQVSQLLAAQKAARVDLLRTEVRLADLRQALLQAQNILAVQKRLLVNMMGVDDPADTLTLKGETVTPSRLTADPPQLVAIALQQRSDYLAARTRLEAQARQVDAARAEYWPAVSLTAGYGVRMAGSGEDEDVGAAGLGLSVPLFDGNRIAARIRQERTALAAGQERLRKLELEIKKDVETAVLDINSSSQRVNAVQQAVEQARESLRIERMKYELNSGSLTDVLDAQSALLQSETNFARAVADSHTAAAKLRLATGETCNEKE
;
A
#
# COMPACT_ATOMS: atom_id res chain seq x y z
N MET A 1 -60.28 6.35 -28.22
CA MET A 1 -59.94 7.78 -28.12
C MET A 1 -59.45 8.20 -26.70
N LEU A 2 -60.08 7.77 -25.61
CA LEU A 2 -59.76 8.22 -24.26
C LEU A 2 -58.35 7.75 -23.80
N GLN A 3 -57.89 6.55 -24.13
CA GLN A 3 -56.56 6.04 -23.75
C GLN A 3 -55.41 6.75 -24.48
N VAL A 4 -55.60 7.20 -25.70
CA VAL A 4 -54.62 7.97 -26.47
C VAL A 4 -54.49 9.39 -25.89
N TYR A 5 -55.58 9.98 -25.45
CA TYR A 5 -55.61 11.31 -24.83
C TYR A 5 -54.92 11.34 -23.47
N ILE A 6 -55.11 10.30 -22.65
CA ILE A 6 -54.45 10.17 -21.33
C ILE A 6 -52.97 9.94 -21.49
N ARG A 7 -52.53 9.10 -22.45
CA ARG A 7 -51.10 8.89 -22.75
C ARG A 7 -50.39 10.18 -23.20
N LYS A 8 -51.03 10.96 -24.12
CA LYS A 8 -50.48 12.25 -24.56
C LYS A 8 -50.32 13.26 -23.40
N LYS A 9 -51.25 13.30 -22.44
CA LYS A 9 -51.13 14.17 -21.26
C LYS A 9 -50.04 13.75 -20.30
N ILE A 10 -49.82 12.44 -20.08
CA ILE A 10 -48.77 11.92 -19.20
C ILE A 10 -47.40 12.17 -19.80
N VAL A 11 -47.22 11.97 -21.11
CA VAL A 11 -45.94 12.23 -21.80
C VAL A 11 -45.65 13.74 -21.86
N ARG A 12 -46.66 14.60 -22.09
CA ARG A 12 -46.46 16.06 -22.00
C ARG A 12 -46.08 16.50 -20.58
N ALA A 13 -46.71 15.97 -19.56
CA ALA A 13 -46.35 16.29 -18.17
C ALA A 13 -44.96 15.81 -17.79
N ALA A 14 -44.51 14.65 -18.27
CA ALA A 14 -43.18 14.15 -18.07
C ALA A 14 -42.10 14.95 -18.84
N LEU A 15 -42.44 15.38 -20.09
CA LEU A 15 -41.50 16.16 -20.91
C LEU A 15 -41.38 17.61 -20.40
N THR A 16 -42.50 18.25 -20.00
CA THR A 16 -42.45 19.60 -19.38
C THR A 16 -41.77 19.54 -18.02
N MET A 17 -41.96 18.50 -17.23
CA MET A 17 -41.17 18.28 -16.00
C MET A 17 -39.68 18.03 -16.27
N GLY A 18 -39.34 17.32 -17.35
CA GLY A 18 -37.94 17.09 -17.76
C GLY A 18 -37.27 18.37 -18.28
N ILE A 19 -37.95 19.18 -19.07
CA ILE A 19 -37.44 20.44 -19.61
C ILE A 19 -37.35 21.51 -18.53
N THR A 20 -38.29 21.59 -17.61
CA THR A 20 -38.20 22.52 -16.44
C THR A 20 -37.12 22.06 -15.44
N ALA A 21 -36.92 20.74 -15.25
CA ALA A 21 -35.82 20.23 -14.45
C ALA A 21 -34.46 20.47 -15.11
N ALA A 22 -34.34 20.35 -16.44
CA ALA A 22 -33.13 20.69 -17.19
C ALA A 22 -32.86 22.21 -17.20
N ALA A 23 -33.91 23.04 -17.32
CA ALA A 23 -33.78 24.51 -17.24
C ALA A 23 -33.42 24.99 -15.82
N MET A 24 -33.94 24.36 -14.76
CA MET A 24 -33.52 24.63 -13.40
C MET A 24 -32.09 24.06 -13.09
N GLY A 25 -31.67 23.04 -13.80
CA GLY A 25 -30.30 22.51 -13.73
C GLY A 25 -29.23 23.39 -14.41
N LEU A 26 -29.64 24.17 -15.41
CA LEU A 26 -28.77 25.11 -16.12
C LEU A 26 -28.57 26.46 -15.39
N SER A 27 -29.43 26.84 -14.46
CA SER A 27 -29.22 27.99 -13.56
C SER A 27 -28.31 27.66 -12.37
N GLY A 28 -27.91 26.43 -12.21
CA GLY A 28 -26.92 25.92 -11.30
C GLY A 28 -25.76 25.26 -12.04
N CYS A 29 -24.99 25.97 -12.86
CA CYS A 29 -23.58 25.71 -12.91
C CYS A 29 -23.04 26.04 -11.52
N VAL A 30 -23.36 25.18 -10.55
CA VAL A 30 -22.52 24.97 -9.42
C VAL A 30 -21.24 24.43 -10.06
N LEU A 31 -20.32 25.32 -10.40
CA LEU A 31 -18.90 25.00 -10.41
C LEU A 31 -18.71 24.33 -9.07
N THR A 32 -18.80 23.00 -9.05
CA THR A 32 -18.38 22.21 -7.90
C THR A 32 -17.00 22.75 -7.60
N GLN A 33 -16.86 23.44 -6.48
CA GLN A 33 -15.55 23.89 -6.05
C GLN A 33 -14.65 22.67 -6.18
N PRO A 34 -13.47 22.80 -6.82
CA PRO A 34 -12.58 21.67 -6.95
C PRO A 34 -12.43 21.10 -5.55
N THR A 35 -12.77 19.82 -5.39
CA THR A 35 -12.63 19.12 -4.12
C THR A 35 -11.21 19.36 -3.67
N ASP A 36 -11.04 19.98 -2.50
CA ASP A 36 -9.73 20.21 -1.93
C ASP A 36 -9.00 18.85 -1.87
N PRO A 37 -7.92 18.64 -2.65
CA PRO A 37 -7.24 17.36 -2.68
C PRO A 37 -6.60 17.00 -1.34
N TYR A 38 -6.50 17.95 -0.42
CA TYR A 38 -5.98 17.78 0.93
C TYR A 38 -7.08 17.60 1.98
N ALA A 39 -8.37 17.76 1.59
CA ALA A 39 -9.48 17.50 2.51
C ALA A 39 -9.50 16.00 2.88
N PRO A 40 -9.58 15.65 4.18
CA PRO A 40 -9.71 14.25 4.59
C PRO A 40 -10.93 13.62 3.93
N VAL A 41 -10.77 12.42 3.38
CA VAL A 41 -11.82 11.69 2.62
C VAL A 41 -13.12 11.50 3.42
N SER A 42 -13.08 11.65 4.74
CA SER A 42 -14.26 11.65 5.61
C SER A 42 -15.26 12.80 5.35
N SER A 43 -14.86 13.86 4.64
CA SER A 43 -15.72 15.00 4.31
C SER A 43 -16.48 14.87 2.97
N VAL A 44 -16.27 13.81 2.22
CA VAL A 44 -16.91 13.57 0.89
C VAL A 44 -18.35 13.02 1.01
N GLN A 45 -18.93 12.98 2.21
CA GLN A 45 -20.27 12.40 2.43
C GLN A 45 -21.46 13.22 1.88
N ASN A 46 -21.25 14.33 1.18
CA ASN A 46 -22.36 15.20 0.74
C ASN A 46 -22.47 15.42 -0.77
N ILE A 47 -22.09 14.45 -1.59
CA ILE A 47 -22.38 14.51 -3.03
C ILE A 47 -23.64 13.68 -3.31
N GLY A 48 -24.78 14.38 -3.43
CA GLY A 48 -25.97 13.93 -4.13
C GLY A 48 -26.95 13.10 -3.33
N SER A 49 -27.92 13.77 -2.69
CA SER A 49 -29.15 13.19 -2.16
C SER A 49 -30.15 12.73 -3.26
N GLY A 50 -29.67 12.12 -4.34
CA GLY A 50 -30.50 11.77 -5.49
C GLY A 50 -30.60 10.28 -5.83
N LEU A 51 -29.63 9.49 -5.47
CA LEU A 51 -29.68 8.04 -5.63
C LEU A 51 -29.34 7.43 -4.30
N ARG A 52 -30.32 6.83 -3.65
CA ARG A 52 -30.11 5.97 -2.47
C ARG A 52 -29.34 4.73 -2.91
N GLU A 53 -28.06 4.89 -3.19
CA GLU A 53 -27.16 3.80 -3.10
C GLU A 53 -26.88 3.58 -1.62
N THR A 54 -27.38 2.49 -1.08
CA THR A 54 -26.98 1.97 0.21
C THR A 54 -25.53 1.48 0.08
N VAL A 55 -24.61 2.39 -0.23
CA VAL A 55 -23.22 2.21 0.13
C VAL A 55 -23.24 2.26 1.65
N ARG A 56 -23.29 1.07 2.26
CA ARG A 56 -22.97 0.98 3.69
C ARG A 56 -21.67 1.76 3.84
N PRO A 57 -21.62 2.80 4.70
CA PRO A 57 -20.37 3.48 4.96
C PRO A 57 -19.37 2.38 5.26
N SER A 58 -18.32 2.32 4.46
CA SER A 58 -17.15 1.50 4.79
C SER A 58 -16.88 1.79 6.26
N PRO A 59 -16.74 0.78 7.12
CA PRO A 59 -16.58 1.03 8.54
C PRO A 59 -15.54 2.12 8.65
N GLN A 60 -15.96 3.29 9.14
CA GLN A 60 -15.05 4.38 9.45
C GLN A 60 -13.94 3.68 10.22
N THR A 61 -12.76 3.68 9.65
CA THR A 61 -11.58 3.29 10.40
C THR A 61 -11.45 4.42 11.44
N GLN A 62 -12.29 4.34 12.46
CA GLN A 62 -11.97 4.99 13.71
C GLN A 62 -10.58 4.46 13.98
N SER A 63 -9.58 5.32 13.87
CA SER A 63 -8.27 5.05 14.40
C SER A 63 -8.57 4.47 15.78
N ARG A 64 -8.44 3.14 15.91
CA ARG A 64 -8.55 2.48 17.18
C ARG A 64 -7.33 2.98 17.93
N HIS A 65 -7.52 4.10 18.61
CA HIS A 65 -6.58 4.56 19.60
C HIS A 65 -6.56 3.43 20.64
N ILE A 66 -5.68 2.46 20.43
CA ILE A 66 -5.31 1.52 21.48
C ILE A 66 -4.36 2.37 22.34
N PRO A 67 -4.83 2.94 23.46
CA PRO A 67 -3.93 3.68 24.33
C PRO A 67 -2.87 2.68 24.75
N ILE A 68 -1.61 2.95 24.44
CA ILE A 68 -0.47 2.12 24.84
C ILE A 68 -0.34 2.28 26.35
N GLN A 69 -1.13 1.49 27.10
CA GLN A 69 -1.08 1.44 28.57
C GLN A 69 -0.11 0.33 28.96
N GLY A 70 1.07 0.70 29.41
CA GLY A 70 2.09 -0.22 29.86
C GLY A 70 3.26 -0.44 28.90
N PRO A 71 4.13 -1.41 29.16
CA PRO A 71 5.29 -1.68 28.31
C PRO A 71 4.85 -2.22 26.96
N LEU A 72 5.35 -1.59 25.88
CA LEU A 72 5.08 -1.98 24.51
C LEU A 72 5.77 -3.32 24.20
N THR A 73 4.96 -4.33 23.86
CA THR A 73 5.46 -5.61 23.32
C THR A 73 5.46 -5.60 21.80
N ILE A 74 6.21 -6.51 21.20
CA ILE A 74 6.29 -6.63 19.73
C ILE A 74 4.90 -6.92 19.10
N ALA A 75 4.09 -7.74 19.75
CA ALA A 75 2.75 -8.09 19.29
C ALA A 75 1.83 -6.85 19.24
N ILE A 76 1.82 -6.05 20.33
CA ILE A 76 1.05 -4.79 20.38
C ILE A 76 1.56 -3.79 19.34
N ALA A 77 2.88 -3.70 19.13
CA ALA A 77 3.44 -2.80 18.13
C ALA A 77 3.01 -3.18 16.71
N ILE A 78 3.01 -4.48 16.37
CA ILE A 78 2.56 -4.99 15.07
C ILE A 78 1.06 -4.75 14.91
N GLU A 79 0.23 -5.09 15.88
CA GLU A 79 -1.23 -4.90 15.84
C GLU A 79 -1.58 -3.43 15.62
N THR A 80 -0.95 -2.54 16.39
CA THR A 80 -1.15 -1.09 16.29
C THR A 80 -0.74 -0.56 14.92
N ALA A 81 0.42 -1.00 14.40
CA ALA A 81 0.91 -0.60 13.08
C ALA A 81 -0.03 -1.09 11.97
N MET A 82 -0.48 -2.34 12.00
CA MET A 82 -1.42 -2.89 11.01
C MET A 82 -2.78 -2.20 11.01
N ALA A 83 -3.20 -1.69 12.18
CA ALA A 83 -4.47 -0.98 12.33
C ALA A 83 -4.41 0.48 11.85
N ASN A 84 -3.33 1.19 12.15
CA ASN A 84 -3.26 2.66 12.04
C ASN A 84 -2.27 3.16 10.99
N ASN A 85 -1.39 2.32 10.42
CA ASN A 85 -0.38 2.78 9.48
C ASN A 85 -0.99 3.39 8.21
N PRO A 86 -0.65 4.66 7.86
CA PRO A 86 -1.22 5.35 6.69
C PRO A 86 -0.88 4.68 5.36
N GLU A 87 0.29 4.05 5.24
CA GLU A 87 0.71 3.34 4.02
C GLU A 87 -0.20 2.12 3.77
N ILE A 88 -0.49 1.34 4.82
CA ILE A 88 -1.45 0.23 4.72
C ILE A 88 -2.85 0.73 4.39
N ALA A 89 -3.27 1.86 4.98
CA ALA A 89 -4.55 2.48 4.65
C ALA A 89 -4.60 2.91 3.18
N ALA A 90 -3.54 3.51 2.64
CA ALA A 90 -3.46 3.87 1.22
C ALA A 90 -3.58 2.65 0.31
N VAL A 91 -2.85 1.56 0.58
CA VAL A 91 -2.93 0.32 -0.21
C VAL A 91 -4.30 -0.34 -0.09
N LYS A 92 -5.00 -0.23 1.04
CA LYS A 92 -6.40 -0.68 1.17
C LYS A 92 -7.33 0.10 0.22
N TRP A 93 -7.16 1.41 0.10
CA TRP A 93 -7.92 2.22 -0.86
C TRP A 93 -7.56 1.92 -2.32
N GLU A 94 -6.31 1.62 -2.63
CA GLU A 94 -5.91 1.14 -3.96
C GLU A 94 -6.60 -0.19 -4.31
N ALA A 95 -6.69 -1.12 -3.36
CA ALA A 95 -7.43 -2.37 -3.55
C ALA A 95 -8.94 -2.13 -3.72
N ALA A 96 -9.53 -1.14 -3.03
CA ALA A 96 -10.92 -0.72 -3.24
C ALA A 96 -11.11 -0.08 -4.62
N THR A 97 -10.16 0.71 -5.10
CA THR A 97 -10.16 1.26 -6.47
C THR A 97 -10.15 0.15 -7.52
N ALA A 98 -9.34 -0.89 -7.33
CA ALA A 98 -9.34 -2.05 -8.23
C ALA A 98 -10.67 -2.83 -8.20
N GLN A 99 -11.36 -2.87 -7.06
CA GLN A 99 -12.73 -3.39 -6.98
C GLN A 99 -13.69 -2.54 -7.81
N ALA A 100 -13.65 -1.22 -7.71
CA ALA A 100 -14.51 -0.33 -8.49
C ALA A 100 -14.24 -0.45 -10.01
N TRP A 101 -12.99 -0.63 -10.43
CA TRP A 101 -12.67 -0.92 -11.83
C TRP A 101 -13.27 -2.25 -12.33
N TYR A 102 -13.23 -3.29 -11.49
CA TYR A 102 -13.88 -4.55 -11.82
C TYR A 102 -15.41 -4.38 -11.95
N ASP A 103 -16.04 -3.62 -11.06
CA ASP A 103 -17.47 -3.35 -11.11
C ASP A 103 -17.84 -2.53 -12.36
N ALA A 104 -17.02 -1.54 -12.73
CA ALA A 104 -17.16 -0.77 -13.97
C ALA A 104 -17.00 -1.67 -15.22
N ALA A 105 -16.03 -2.59 -15.23
CA ALA A 105 -15.87 -3.54 -16.32
C ALA A 105 -17.09 -4.47 -16.45
N ARG A 106 -17.66 -4.92 -15.33
CA ARG A 106 -18.91 -5.71 -15.32
C ARG A 106 -20.10 -4.94 -15.82
N ALA A 107 -20.16 -3.63 -15.55
CA ALA A 107 -21.25 -2.78 -16.01
C ALA A 107 -21.31 -2.71 -17.55
N ALA A 108 -20.19 -2.88 -18.26
CA ALA A 108 -20.12 -2.85 -19.71
C ALA A 108 -20.93 -3.95 -20.41
N GLN A 109 -21.39 -5.02 -19.71
CA GLN A 109 -22.27 -6.05 -20.25
C GLN A 109 -23.77 -5.70 -20.15
N TRP A 110 -24.13 -4.68 -19.37
CA TRP A 110 -25.50 -4.28 -19.13
C TRP A 110 -25.97 -3.21 -20.10
N PRO A 111 -27.31 -3.04 -20.28
CA PRO A 111 -27.81 -1.95 -21.08
C PRO A 111 -27.42 -0.59 -20.51
N ASP A 112 -27.07 0.32 -21.42
CA ASP A 112 -26.89 1.74 -21.13
C ASP A 112 -28.14 2.48 -21.61
N VAL A 113 -28.79 3.23 -20.73
CA VAL A 113 -29.97 4.03 -21.04
C VAL A 113 -29.62 5.50 -20.82
N ARG A 114 -29.76 6.29 -21.88
CA ARG A 114 -29.48 7.73 -21.89
C ARG A 114 -30.70 8.53 -22.32
N ALA A 115 -30.89 9.67 -21.67
CA ALA A 115 -31.74 10.71 -22.18
C ALA A 115 -30.86 11.67 -23.02
N GLU A 116 -31.20 11.79 -24.29
CA GLU A 116 -30.52 12.68 -25.22
C GLU A 116 -31.49 13.76 -25.66
N THR A 117 -31.13 15.03 -25.64
CA THR A 117 -31.91 16.13 -26.16
C THR A 117 -31.06 16.98 -27.11
N GLY A 118 -31.69 17.55 -28.08
CA GLY A 118 -30.98 18.41 -29.05
C GLY A 118 -31.97 19.31 -29.77
N TRP A 119 -31.52 20.53 -30.14
CA TRP A 119 -32.15 21.42 -31.05
C TRP A 119 -31.32 21.48 -32.34
N GLN A 120 -32.01 21.46 -33.47
CA GLN A 120 -31.39 21.57 -34.80
C GLN A 120 -32.18 22.60 -35.62
N HIS A 121 -31.46 23.57 -36.13
CA HIS A 121 -31.98 24.48 -37.17
C HIS A 121 -31.41 24.04 -38.52
N SER A 122 -32.28 23.89 -39.52
CA SER A 122 -31.94 23.50 -40.88
C SER A 122 -32.21 24.66 -41.85
N LEU A 123 -31.39 24.81 -42.86
CA LEU A 123 -31.59 25.87 -43.87
C LEU A 123 -32.88 25.70 -44.70
N ASN A 124 -33.39 24.46 -44.79
CA ASN A 124 -34.64 24.10 -45.42
C ASN A 124 -35.49 23.34 -44.45
N ASP A 125 -36.81 23.45 -44.65
CA ASP A 125 -37.78 22.73 -43.83
C ASP A 125 -37.52 21.23 -43.87
N GLN A 126 -37.41 20.63 -42.72
CA GLN A 126 -37.20 19.19 -42.53
C GLN A 126 -38.48 18.54 -42.06
N ARG A 127 -38.80 17.34 -42.54
CA ARG A 127 -39.93 16.58 -42.05
C ARG A 127 -39.65 16.12 -40.61
N LEU A 128 -40.63 16.33 -39.76
CA LEU A 128 -40.50 16.07 -38.31
C LEU A 128 -40.24 14.59 -37.98
N ILE A 129 -40.93 13.69 -38.67
CA ILE A 129 -40.74 12.22 -38.59
C ILE A 129 -40.75 11.60 -40.00
N PRO A 130 -40.13 10.43 -40.21
CA PRO A 130 -40.19 9.69 -41.46
C PRO A 130 -41.62 9.32 -41.85
N ALA A 131 -41.93 9.33 -43.16
CA ALA A 131 -43.26 8.88 -43.65
C ALA A 131 -43.43 7.39 -43.36
N ARG A 132 -44.62 7.01 -42.88
CA ARG A 132 -45.03 5.62 -42.64
C ARG A 132 -45.52 4.91 -43.91
N TYR A 133 -46.07 5.72 -44.86
CA TYR A 133 -46.49 5.26 -46.17
C TYR A 133 -46.35 6.38 -47.22
N ILE A 134 -46.35 6.00 -48.49
CA ILE A 134 -46.26 6.95 -49.63
C ILE A 134 -47.47 7.89 -49.64
N GLY A 135 -47.23 9.23 -49.64
CA GLY A 135 -48.28 10.24 -49.65
C GLY A 135 -48.79 10.63 -48.27
N GLU A 136 -48.20 10.16 -47.18
CA GLU A 136 -48.55 10.58 -45.83
C GLU A 136 -48.26 12.10 -45.65
N PRO A 137 -49.25 12.91 -45.22
CA PRO A 137 -49.02 14.29 -44.86
C PRO A 137 -47.95 14.39 -43.77
N GLY A 138 -47.04 15.34 -43.86
CA GLY A 138 -45.97 15.53 -42.88
C GLY A 138 -45.96 16.94 -42.32
N ILE A 139 -45.49 17.07 -41.11
CA ILE A 139 -45.15 18.33 -40.49
C ILE A 139 -43.71 18.67 -40.95
N PHE A 140 -43.52 19.88 -41.44
CA PHE A 140 -42.21 20.38 -41.90
C PHE A 140 -41.88 21.66 -41.16
N ASP A 141 -40.65 21.76 -40.65
CA ASP A 141 -40.19 22.93 -39.91
C ASP A 141 -38.64 23.01 -40.02
N PRO A 142 -38.05 24.22 -40.10
CA PRO A 142 -36.62 24.37 -40.07
C PRO A 142 -36.02 24.12 -38.67
N ASP A 143 -36.84 24.33 -37.63
CA ASP A 143 -36.42 24.19 -36.22
C ASP A 143 -37.03 22.93 -35.60
N ILE A 144 -36.18 21.96 -35.28
CA ILE A 144 -36.62 20.70 -34.65
C ILE A 144 -35.92 20.52 -33.32
N VAL A 145 -36.72 20.41 -32.26
CA VAL A 145 -36.27 19.97 -30.94
C VAL A 145 -36.52 18.47 -30.83
N ARG A 146 -35.52 17.72 -30.44
CA ARG A 146 -35.62 16.28 -30.19
C ARG A 146 -35.33 15.94 -28.75
N GLY A 147 -36.07 15.02 -28.17
CA GLY A 147 -35.85 14.43 -26.87
C GLY A 147 -35.99 12.93 -26.99
N ASP A 148 -34.92 12.19 -26.73
CA ASP A 148 -34.86 10.73 -26.93
C ASP A 148 -34.42 10.02 -25.63
N LEU A 149 -35.04 8.90 -25.32
CA LEU A 149 -34.50 7.88 -24.45
C LEU A 149 -33.86 6.80 -25.33
N VAL A 150 -32.59 6.62 -25.24
CA VAL A 150 -31.81 5.67 -26.05
C VAL A 150 -31.27 4.58 -25.17
N LEU A 151 -31.61 3.33 -25.48
CA LEU A 151 -31.05 2.12 -24.88
C LEU A 151 -30.04 1.51 -25.85
N ARG A 152 -28.83 1.24 -25.36
CA ARG A 152 -27.81 0.48 -26.08
C ARG A 152 -27.36 -0.70 -25.24
N MET A 153 -27.36 -1.91 -25.81
CA MET A 153 -26.96 -3.12 -25.11
C MET A 153 -26.05 -3.97 -26.02
N PRO A 154 -24.83 -4.28 -25.62
CA PRO A 154 -24.01 -5.23 -26.35
C PRO A 154 -24.57 -6.64 -26.12
N LEU A 155 -24.99 -7.32 -27.21
CA LEU A 155 -25.48 -8.71 -27.14
C LEU A 155 -24.37 -9.72 -27.36
N PHE A 156 -23.44 -9.40 -28.26
CA PHE A 156 -22.31 -10.24 -28.59
C PHE A 156 -21.09 -9.39 -28.97
N THR A 157 -19.94 -9.66 -28.37
CA THR A 157 -18.70 -8.89 -28.60
C THR A 157 -17.50 -9.81 -28.85
N SER A 158 -17.76 -11.02 -29.34
CA SER A 158 -16.72 -12.03 -29.64
C SER A 158 -15.75 -12.33 -28.49
N GLY A 159 -16.24 -12.16 -27.25
CA GLY A 159 -15.44 -12.37 -26.05
C GLY A 159 -14.64 -11.16 -25.58
N ARG A 160 -14.73 -9.99 -26.25
CA ARG A 160 -14.01 -8.79 -25.84
C ARG A 160 -14.39 -8.37 -24.41
N ILE A 161 -15.67 -8.11 -24.13
CA ILE A 161 -16.15 -7.66 -22.82
C ILE A 161 -15.86 -8.72 -21.73
N SER A 162 -16.07 -10.01 -22.03
CA SER A 162 -15.78 -11.06 -21.05
C SER A 162 -14.30 -11.18 -20.71
N SER A 163 -13.41 -10.94 -21.68
CA SER A 163 -11.96 -10.91 -21.46
C SER A 163 -11.54 -9.68 -20.66
N GLU A 164 -12.14 -8.50 -20.94
CA GLU A 164 -11.91 -7.27 -20.16
C GLU A 164 -12.38 -7.43 -18.70
N ILE A 165 -13.54 -8.02 -18.46
CA ILE A 165 -14.04 -8.33 -17.12
C ILE A 165 -13.09 -9.28 -16.40
N ARG A 166 -12.63 -10.34 -17.07
CA ARG A 166 -11.71 -11.31 -16.48
C ARG A 166 -10.36 -10.68 -16.18
N ALA A 167 -9.84 -9.81 -17.05
CA ALA A 167 -8.62 -9.05 -16.78
C ALA A 167 -8.77 -8.15 -15.54
N ALA A 168 -9.88 -7.41 -15.43
CA ALA A 168 -10.16 -6.56 -14.28
C ALA A 168 -10.32 -7.36 -12.97
N GLU A 169 -10.95 -8.55 -13.04
CA GLU A 169 -11.06 -9.47 -11.91
C GLU A 169 -9.68 -9.92 -11.41
N LEU A 170 -8.80 -10.32 -12.32
CA LEU A 170 -7.45 -10.74 -12.01
C LEU A 170 -6.62 -9.57 -11.43
N LEU A 171 -6.75 -8.36 -11.98
CA LEU A 171 -6.11 -7.18 -11.41
C LEU A 171 -6.57 -6.89 -9.99
N ARG A 172 -7.87 -6.99 -9.72
CA ARG A 172 -8.42 -6.87 -8.36
C ARG A 172 -7.82 -7.90 -7.40
N LEU A 173 -7.68 -9.16 -7.84
CA LEU A 173 -7.04 -10.21 -7.04
C LEU A 173 -5.56 -9.92 -6.80
N ALA A 174 -4.85 -9.40 -7.80
CA ALA A 174 -3.45 -9.00 -7.67
C ALA A 174 -3.26 -7.88 -6.65
N GLU A 175 -4.15 -6.87 -6.64
CA GLU A 175 -4.08 -5.77 -5.64
C GLU A 175 -4.37 -6.26 -4.22
N LYS A 176 -5.25 -7.24 -4.03
CA LYS A 176 -5.44 -7.89 -2.71
C LYS A 176 -4.16 -8.59 -2.23
N LYS A 177 -3.44 -9.26 -3.14
CA LYS A 177 -2.14 -9.89 -2.81
C LYS A 177 -1.06 -8.83 -2.53
N ARG A 178 -1.07 -7.72 -3.25
CA ARG A 178 -0.18 -6.60 -2.98
C ARG A 178 -0.42 -6.01 -1.59
N LEU A 179 -1.68 -5.87 -1.17
CA LEU A 179 -2.02 -5.44 0.19
C LEU A 179 -1.45 -6.40 1.24
N ALA A 180 -1.56 -7.71 1.04
CA ALA A 180 -0.96 -8.69 1.94
C ALA A 180 0.56 -8.50 2.03
N ARG A 181 1.25 -8.31 0.89
CA ARG A 181 2.71 -8.05 0.87
C ARG A 181 3.10 -6.80 1.62
N SER A 182 2.33 -5.70 1.47
CA SER A 182 2.59 -4.46 2.22
C SER A 182 2.50 -4.70 3.73
N GLY A 183 1.51 -5.49 4.17
CA GLY A 183 1.40 -5.91 5.58
C GLY A 183 2.60 -6.73 6.05
N GLU A 184 3.03 -7.73 5.29
CA GLU A 184 4.22 -8.55 5.59
C GLU A 184 5.49 -7.67 5.73
N SER A 185 5.66 -6.71 4.83
CA SER A 185 6.78 -5.77 4.86
C SER A 185 6.73 -4.83 6.06
N LEU A 186 5.54 -4.34 6.43
CA LEU A 186 5.36 -3.52 7.62
C LEU A 186 5.71 -4.30 8.89
N VAL A 187 5.25 -5.55 9.01
CA VAL A 187 5.59 -6.43 10.14
C VAL A 187 7.10 -6.59 10.27
N TYR A 188 7.80 -6.86 9.18
CA TYR A 188 9.27 -6.94 9.19
C TYR A 188 9.92 -5.63 9.65
N ASN A 189 9.48 -4.48 9.14
CA ASN A 189 10.04 -3.18 9.50
C ASN A 189 9.82 -2.84 10.98
N VAL A 190 8.61 -3.14 11.51
CA VAL A 190 8.30 -2.98 12.93
C VAL A 190 9.18 -3.90 13.79
N CYS A 191 9.32 -5.17 13.43
CA CYS A 191 10.18 -6.12 14.14
C CYS A 191 11.65 -5.64 14.16
N SER A 192 12.20 -5.28 13.01
CA SER A 192 13.57 -4.80 12.88
C SER A 192 13.83 -3.57 13.76
N THR A 193 12.93 -2.57 13.70
CA THR A 193 13.04 -1.35 14.49
C THR A 193 12.85 -1.62 15.99
N PHE A 194 11.94 -2.50 16.37
CA PHE A 194 11.70 -2.88 17.75
C PHE A 194 12.95 -3.49 18.40
N TYR A 195 13.59 -4.46 17.74
CA TYR A 195 14.80 -5.08 18.24
C TYR A 195 16.02 -4.14 18.17
N ALA A 196 16.08 -3.24 17.19
CA ALA A 196 17.11 -2.18 17.18
C ALA A 196 16.98 -1.24 18.38
N ILE A 197 15.76 -0.89 18.82
CA ILE A 197 15.51 -0.09 20.01
C ILE A 197 15.97 -0.85 21.27
N LEU A 198 15.62 -2.12 21.40
CA LEU A 198 16.06 -2.95 22.54
C LEU A 198 17.58 -3.04 22.62
N SER A 199 18.25 -3.29 21.48
CA SER A 199 19.71 -3.28 21.41
C SER A 199 20.30 -1.94 21.82
N GLN A 200 19.73 -0.83 21.36
CA GLN A 200 20.22 0.51 21.68
C GLN A 200 20.04 0.85 23.17
N GLN A 201 18.98 0.35 23.83
CA GLN A 201 18.79 0.48 25.27
C GLN A 201 19.89 -0.23 26.05
N GLU A 202 20.30 -1.45 25.62
CA GLU A 202 21.42 -2.17 26.25
C GLU A 202 22.75 -1.42 26.03
N VAL A 203 23.01 -0.90 24.84
CA VAL A 203 24.19 -0.08 24.56
C VAL A 203 24.25 1.15 25.48
N ILE A 204 23.12 1.85 25.67
CA ILE A 204 23.04 3.00 26.58
C ILE A 204 23.32 2.56 28.03
N ARG A 205 22.78 1.40 28.44
CA ARG A 205 23.02 0.86 29.77
C ARG A 205 24.52 0.59 30.04
N SER A 206 25.19 -0.07 29.08
CA SER A 206 26.63 -0.34 29.17
C SER A 206 27.46 0.94 29.15
N LEU A 207 27.11 1.92 28.30
CA LEU A 207 27.79 3.23 28.28
C LEU A 207 27.57 4.00 29.58
N ALA A 208 26.36 4.06 30.11
CA ALA A 208 26.05 4.75 31.36
C ALA A 208 26.83 4.12 32.54
N PHE A 209 26.90 2.79 32.59
CA PHE A 209 27.72 2.08 33.56
C PHE A 209 29.23 2.42 33.41
N SER A 210 29.71 2.46 32.18
CA SER A 210 31.13 2.83 31.88
C SER A 210 31.41 4.29 32.26
N VAL A 211 30.52 5.24 32.02
CA VAL A 211 30.64 6.64 32.46
C VAL A 211 30.72 6.71 33.98
N LYS A 212 29.79 6.07 34.70
CA LYS A 212 29.79 6.06 36.16
C LYS A 212 31.10 5.47 36.72
N THR A 213 31.56 4.33 36.20
CA THR A 213 32.81 3.71 36.63
C THR A 213 34.01 4.62 36.35
N MET A 214 34.00 5.32 35.21
CA MET A 214 35.09 6.26 34.86
C MET A 214 35.08 7.51 35.76
N GLU A 215 33.92 8.00 36.18
CA GLU A 215 33.78 9.09 37.16
C GLU A 215 34.35 8.71 38.52
N GLU A 216 34.03 7.49 38.98
CA GLU A 216 34.61 6.97 40.23
C GLU A 216 36.13 6.85 40.13
N HIS A 217 36.64 6.34 38.99
CA HIS A 217 38.06 6.22 38.73
C HIS A 217 38.77 7.58 38.65
N HIS A 218 38.17 8.54 37.93
CA HIS A 218 38.69 9.92 37.87
C HIS A 218 38.82 10.53 39.28
N LYS A 219 37.82 10.35 40.14
CA LYS A 219 37.89 10.80 41.54
C LYS A 219 39.04 10.16 42.32
N GLN A 220 39.24 8.86 42.13
CA GLN A 220 40.34 8.12 42.77
C GLN A 220 41.71 8.61 42.29
N VAL A 221 41.93 8.75 40.98
CA VAL A 221 43.17 9.26 40.42
C VAL A 221 43.48 10.71 40.87
N SER A 222 42.44 11.54 40.94
CA SER A 222 42.57 12.92 41.49
C SER A 222 43.03 12.94 42.94
N GLN A 223 42.51 12.05 43.77
CA GLN A 223 42.95 11.90 45.18
C GLN A 223 44.38 11.39 45.29
N LEU A 224 44.76 10.43 44.46
CA LEU A 224 46.10 9.92 44.40
C LEU A 224 47.11 10.97 43.92
N LEU A 225 46.73 11.81 42.96
CA LEU A 225 47.56 12.93 42.50
C LEU A 225 47.77 13.97 43.61
N ALA A 226 46.70 14.31 44.35
CA ALA A 226 46.79 15.23 45.50
C ALA A 226 47.70 14.67 46.60
N ALA A 227 47.75 13.34 46.75
CA ALA A 227 48.64 12.62 47.66
C ALA A 227 50.07 12.40 47.07
N GLN A 228 50.37 12.94 45.87
CA GLN A 228 51.65 12.75 45.13
C GLN A 228 51.94 11.27 44.78
N LYS A 229 50.92 10.43 44.68
CA LYS A 229 51.00 8.99 44.38
C LYS A 229 50.63 8.62 42.94
N ALA A 230 50.15 9.58 42.14
CA ALA A 230 49.83 9.39 40.73
C ALA A 230 50.44 10.50 39.87
N ALA A 231 50.65 10.22 38.58
CA ALA A 231 51.17 11.19 37.62
C ALA A 231 50.03 12.10 37.08
N ARG A 232 50.34 13.37 36.78
CA ARG A 232 49.38 14.28 36.16
C ARG A 232 48.84 13.78 34.82
N VAL A 233 49.64 13.04 34.06
CA VAL A 233 49.27 12.43 32.79
C VAL A 233 48.13 11.41 32.96
N ASP A 234 48.07 10.70 34.09
CA ASP A 234 47.01 9.72 34.35
C ASP A 234 45.65 10.40 34.58
N LEU A 235 45.66 11.55 35.29
CA LEU A 235 44.47 12.36 35.42
C LEU A 235 43.96 12.86 34.06
N LEU A 236 44.83 13.43 33.23
CA LEU A 236 44.49 13.95 31.91
C LEU A 236 43.94 12.83 30.99
N ARG A 237 44.52 11.63 31.01
CA ARG A 237 44.03 10.47 30.27
C ARG A 237 42.63 10.07 30.72
N THR A 238 42.38 10.08 32.01
CA THR A 238 41.05 9.75 32.57
C THR A 238 40.02 10.80 32.20
N GLU A 239 40.36 12.10 32.19
CA GLU A 239 39.48 13.17 31.76
C GLU A 239 39.10 13.06 30.28
N VAL A 240 40.09 12.79 29.40
CA VAL A 240 39.81 12.58 27.96
C VAL A 240 38.88 11.38 27.79
N ARG A 241 39.16 10.26 28.45
CA ARG A 241 38.32 9.06 28.33
C ARG A 241 36.93 9.25 28.85
N LEU A 242 36.74 10.03 29.93
CA LEU A 242 35.44 10.38 30.46
C LEU A 242 34.67 11.25 29.49
N ALA A 243 35.32 12.22 28.84
CA ALA A 243 34.69 13.06 27.81
C ALA A 243 34.23 12.24 26.60
N ASP A 244 35.07 11.29 26.12
CA ASP A 244 34.72 10.38 25.02
C ASP A 244 33.51 9.51 25.36
N LEU A 245 33.45 8.93 26.55
CA LEU A 245 32.32 8.11 27.01
C LEU A 245 31.03 8.92 27.13
N ARG A 246 31.10 10.16 27.66
CA ARG A 246 29.96 11.05 27.74
C ARG A 246 29.43 11.43 26.36
N GLN A 247 30.33 11.74 25.41
CA GLN A 247 29.96 11.99 24.01
C GLN A 247 29.26 10.77 23.40
N ALA A 248 29.82 9.56 23.55
CA ALA A 248 29.25 8.33 23.05
C ALA A 248 27.87 8.05 23.65
N LEU A 249 27.67 8.32 24.94
CA LEU A 249 26.37 8.19 25.62
C LEU A 249 25.31 9.13 25.05
N LEU A 250 25.65 10.41 24.86
CA LEU A 250 24.74 11.40 24.25
C LEU A 250 24.36 11.00 22.83
N GLN A 251 25.31 10.53 22.04
CA GLN A 251 25.05 10.04 20.69
C GLN A 251 24.14 8.81 20.70
N ALA A 252 24.36 7.85 21.60
CA ALA A 252 23.53 6.67 21.76
C ALA A 252 22.09 7.01 22.17
N GLN A 253 21.92 7.99 23.07
CA GLN A 253 20.59 8.49 23.48
C GLN A 253 19.85 9.15 22.32
N ASN A 254 20.55 9.94 21.50
CA ASN A 254 19.94 10.54 20.31
C ASN A 254 19.49 9.48 19.30
N ILE A 255 20.31 8.46 19.03
CA ILE A 255 19.94 7.34 18.16
C ILE A 255 18.67 6.63 18.67
N LEU A 256 18.59 6.37 19.99
CA LEU A 256 17.41 5.78 20.61
C LEU A 256 16.16 6.64 20.40
N ALA A 257 16.27 7.96 20.59
CA ALA A 257 15.15 8.88 20.39
C ALA A 257 14.67 8.86 18.93
N VAL A 258 15.58 8.85 17.96
CA VAL A 258 15.24 8.74 16.53
C VAL A 258 14.55 7.41 16.22
N GLN A 259 15.06 6.29 16.73
CA GLN A 259 14.48 4.97 16.51
C GLN A 259 13.07 4.85 17.12
N LYS A 260 12.84 5.41 18.31
CA LYS A 260 11.52 5.46 18.94
C LYS A 260 10.52 6.27 18.09
N ARG A 261 10.94 7.41 17.55
CA ARG A 261 10.10 8.22 16.64
C ARG A 261 9.77 7.48 15.34
N LEU A 262 10.73 6.73 14.80
CA LEU A 262 10.52 5.88 13.63
C LEU A 262 9.46 4.81 13.91
N LEU A 263 9.53 4.15 15.07
CA LEU A 263 8.54 3.15 15.49
C LEU A 263 7.15 3.75 15.63
N VAL A 264 7.02 4.91 16.29
CA VAL A 264 5.75 5.66 16.45
C VAL A 264 5.17 6.02 15.08
N ASN A 265 6.00 6.50 14.16
CA ASN A 265 5.58 6.82 12.79
C ASN A 265 5.07 5.57 12.05
N MET A 266 5.77 4.42 12.14
CA MET A 266 5.31 3.16 11.57
C MET A 266 4.01 2.66 12.20
N MET A 267 3.81 2.88 13.50
CA MET A 267 2.55 2.56 14.18
C MET A 267 1.40 3.51 13.80
N GLY A 268 1.69 4.64 13.16
CA GLY A 268 0.66 5.62 12.75
C GLY A 268 -0.07 6.27 13.94
N VAL A 269 0.62 6.43 15.07
CA VAL A 269 0.07 7.05 16.30
C VAL A 269 0.78 8.38 16.57
N ASP A 270 0.07 9.30 17.22
CA ASP A 270 0.56 10.64 17.55
C ASP A 270 1.03 10.74 19.02
N ASP A 271 1.44 9.60 19.61
CA ASP A 271 1.92 9.55 20.98
C ASP A 271 3.35 10.09 21.11
N PRO A 272 3.70 10.75 22.22
CA PRO A 272 5.06 11.19 22.44
C PRO A 272 5.99 9.99 22.57
N ALA A 273 6.93 9.90 21.62
CA ALA A 273 7.89 8.79 21.51
C ALA A 273 8.72 8.57 22.81
N ASP A 274 8.87 9.60 23.62
CA ASP A 274 9.69 9.59 24.82
C ASP A 274 9.05 8.74 25.95
N THR A 275 7.73 8.58 25.96
CA THR A 275 6.98 7.80 26.98
C THR A 275 7.01 6.30 26.71
N LEU A 276 7.46 5.87 25.54
CA LEU A 276 7.48 4.47 25.15
C LEU A 276 8.52 3.67 25.96
N THR A 277 8.02 2.74 26.76
CA THR A 277 8.84 1.71 27.42
C THR A 277 8.64 0.39 26.67
N LEU A 278 9.70 -0.13 26.06
CA LEU A 278 9.67 -1.41 25.35
C LEU A 278 10.06 -2.54 26.29
N LYS A 279 9.34 -3.65 26.18
CA LYS A 279 9.68 -4.91 26.85
C LYS A 279 9.73 -6.02 25.80
N GLY A 280 10.87 -6.62 25.62
CA GLY A 280 11.08 -7.74 24.70
C GLY A 280 11.79 -8.90 25.40
N GLU A 281 11.52 -10.11 24.92
CA GLU A 281 12.28 -11.30 25.31
C GLU A 281 13.55 -11.38 24.46
N THR A 282 14.66 -11.69 25.13
CA THR A 282 15.99 -11.85 24.52
C THR A 282 16.28 -13.32 24.16
N VAL A 283 15.24 -14.11 23.88
CA VAL A 283 15.44 -15.50 23.46
C VAL A 283 15.96 -15.50 22.01
N THR A 284 17.19 -15.94 21.84
CA THR A 284 17.79 -16.01 20.49
C THR A 284 17.13 -17.10 19.67
N PRO A 285 16.76 -16.79 18.39
CA PRO A 285 16.23 -17.78 17.48
C PRO A 285 17.22 -18.93 17.28
N SER A 286 16.71 -20.17 17.27
CA SER A 286 17.53 -21.36 17.07
C SER A 286 18.06 -21.44 15.62
N ARG A 287 19.17 -22.18 15.44
CA ARG A 287 19.75 -22.43 14.12
C ARG A 287 18.76 -23.10 13.20
N LEU A 288 18.65 -22.61 11.98
CA LEU A 288 17.79 -23.20 10.95
C LEU A 288 18.48 -24.39 10.29
N THR A 289 17.78 -25.53 10.24
CA THR A 289 18.28 -26.77 9.59
C THR A 289 17.61 -27.01 8.23
N ALA A 290 16.70 -26.11 7.78
CA ALA A 290 15.98 -26.28 6.53
C ALA A 290 16.87 -26.04 5.30
N ASP A 291 16.68 -26.87 4.26
CA ASP A 291 17.40 -26.81 3.00
C ASP A 291 16.94 -25.57 2.17
N PRO A 292 17.87 -24.70 1.71
CA PRO A 292 17.53 -23.51 0.93
C PRO A 292 16.64 -23.78 -0.30
N PRO A 293 16.85 -24.80 -1.14
CA PRO A 293 15.95 -25.14 -2.25
C PRO A 293 14.50 -25.39 -1.84
N GLN A 294 14.26 -26.03 -0.69
CA GLN A 294 12.90 -26.26 -0.18
C GLN A 294 12.23 -24.95 0.23
N LEU A 295 12.96 -24.06 0.90
CA LEU A 295 12.46 -22.73 1.28
C LEU A 295 12.16 -21.87 0.07
N VAL A 296 12.94 -21.94 -0.99
CA VAL A 296 12.65 -21.27 -2.26
C VAL A 296 11.35 -21.78 -2.88
N ALA A 297 11.13 -23.10 -2.88
CA ALA A 297 9.89 -23.68 -3.38
C ALA A 297 8.65 -23.21 -2.57
N ILE A 298 8.77 -23.13 -1.24
CA ILE A 298 7.73 -22.58 -0.35
C ILE A 298 7.50 -21.10 -0.67
N ALA A 299 8.55 -20.30 -0.79
CA ALA A 299 8.47 -18.89 -1.10
C ALA A 299 7.72 -18.63 -2.43
N LEU A 300 7.98 -19.38 -3.48
CA LEU A 300 7.28 -19.27 -4.77
C LEU A 300 5.80 -19.69 -4.70
N GLN A 301 5.39 -20.43 -3.67
CA GLN A 301 3.99 -20.79 -3.45
C GLN A 301 3.25 -19.81 -2.55
N GLN A 302 3.93 -19.18 -1.60
CA GLN A 302 3.31 -18.42 -0.53
C GLN A 302 3.49 -16.91 -0.66
N ARG A 303 4.61 -16.42 -1.21
CA ARG A 303 4.91 -14.99 -1.29
C ARG A 303 3.85 -14.21 -2.05
N SER A 304 3.26 -13.26 -1.37
CA SER A 304 2.16 -12.45 -1.89
C SER A 304 2.56 -11.58 -3.09
N ASP A 305 3.82 -11.10 -3.15
CA ASP A 305 4.33 -10.32 -4.30
C ASP A 305 4.46 -11.17 -5.58
N TYR A 306 4.94 -12.42 -5.45
CA TYR A 306 5.03 -13.35 -6.57
C TYR A 306 3.64 -13.74 -7.10
N LEU A 307 2.72 -14.07 -6.19
CA LEU A 307 1.34 -14.39 -6.55
C LEU A 307 0.64 -13.21 -7.21
N ALA A 308 0.89 -11.97 -6.73
CA ALA A 308 0.37 -10.75 -7.37
C ALA A 308 0.93 -10.56 -8.78
N ALA A 309 2.24 -10.72 -8.96
CA ALA A 309 2.90 -10.57 -10.26
C ALA A 309 2.41 -11.62 -11.28
N ARG A 310 2.27 -12.87 -10.86
CA ARG A 310 1.72 -13.95 -11.67
C ARG A 310 0.27 -13.67 -12.09
N THR A 311 -0.55 -13.23 -11.15
CA THR A 311 -1.96 -12.88 -11.42
C THR A 311 -2.07 -11.68 -12.38
N ARG A 312 -1.19 -10.67 -12.27
CA ARG A 312 -1.11 -9.56 -13.24
C ARG A 312 -0.71 -10.03 -14.63
N LEU A 313 0.20 -11.00 -14.72
CA LEU A 313 0.59 -11.57 -16.01
C LEU A 313 -0.58 -12.31 -16.67
N GLU A 314 -1.39 -13.03 -15.90
CA GLU A 314 -2.62 -13.67 -16.37
C GLU A 314 -3.65 -12.62 -16.83
N ALA A 315 -3.77 -11.50 -16.11
CA ALA A 315 -4.62 -10.38 -16.53
C ALA A 315 -4.18 -9.79 -17.88
N GLN A 316 -2.86 -9.61 -18.07
CA GLN A 316 -2.30 -9.13 -19.33
C GLN A 316 -2.57 -10.09 -20.50
N ALA A 317 -2.55 -11.41 -20.26
CA ALA A 317 -2.95 -12.40 -21.27
C ALA A 317 -4.42 -12.22 -21.67
N ARG A 318 -5.34 -11.92 -20.72
CA ARG A 318 -6.75 -11.61 -21.04
C ARG A 318 -6.92 -10.32 -21.82
N GLN A 319 -6.04 -9.33 -21.62
CA GLN A 319 -6.05 -8.10 -22.44
C GLN A 319 -5.62 -8.40 -23.90
N VAL A 320 -4.69 -9.34 -24.12
CA VAL A 320 -4.36 -9.83 -25.47
C VAL A 320 -5.59 -10.48 -26.10
N ASP A 321 -6.34 -11.29 -25.35
CA ASP A 321 -7.55 -11.95 -25.86
C ASP A 321 -8.64 -10.92 -26.20
N ALA A 322 -8.82 -9.88 -25.36
CA ALA A 322 -9.74 -8.78 -25.61
C ALA A 322 -9.37 -8.00 -26.90
N ALA A 323 -8.06 -7.70 -27.09
CA ALA A 323 -7.58 -7.03 -28.30
C ALA A 323 -7.79 -7.90 -29.56
N ARG A 324 -7.61 -9.21 -29.48
CA ARG A 324 -7.89 -10.13 -30.60
C ARG A 324 -9.36 -10.17 -30.95
N ALA A 325 -10.25 -10.08 -29.95
CA ALA A 325 -11.68 -10.10 -30.15
C ALA A 325 -12.19 -8.91 -31.01
N GLU A 326 -11.44 -7.81 -31.09
CA GLU A 326 -11.78 -6.66 -31.93
C GLU A 326 -11.79 -6.97 -33.44
N TYR A 327 -11.15 -8.04 -33.91
CA TYR A 327 -11.22 -8.47 -35.31
C TYR A 327 -12.57 -9.13 -35.69
N TRP A 328 -13.32 -9.56 -34.69
CA TRP A 328 -14.52 -10.36 -34.90
C TRP A 328 -15.80 -9.51 -34.85
N PRO A 329 -16.90 -10.00 -35.46
CA PRO A 329 -18.17 -9.29 -35.43
C PRO A 329 -18.66 -8.96 -34.03
N ALA A 330 -19.28 -7.78 -33.86
CA ALA A 330 -20.00 -7.40 -32.67
C ALA A 330 -21.48 -7.17 -33.01
N VAL A 331 -22.38 -7.63 -32.14
CA VAL A 331 -23.83 -7.43 -32.25
C VAL A 331 -24.29 -6.60 -31.08
N SER A 332 -25.04 -5.53 -31.36
CA SER A 332 -25.65 -4.67 -30.36
C SER A 332 -27.14 -4.51 -30.62
N LEU A 333 -27.91 -4.43 -29.54
CA LEU A 333 -29.29 -3.95 -29.55
C LEU A 333 -29.29 -2.45 -29.29
N THR A 334 -29.98 -1.70 -30.14
CA THR A 334 -30.27 -0.28 -29.91
C THR A 334 -31.80 -0.11 -29.95
N ALA A 335 -32.35 0.56 -28.95
CA ALA A 335 -33.74 0.94 -28.95
C ALA A 335 -33.86 2.41 -28.53
N GLY A 336 -34.71 3.14 -29.17
CA GLY A 336 -34.96 4.55 -28.86
C GLY A 336 -36.45 4.85 -28.90
N TYR A 337 -36.88 5.69 -27.97
CA TYR A 337 -38.19 6.30 -28.00
C TYR A 337 -38.09 7.76 -27.64
N GLY A 338 -38.70 8.62 -28.44
CA GLY A 338 -38.55 10.04 -28.22
C GLY A 338 -39.66 10.86 -28.86
N VAL A 339 -39.54 12.16 -28.70
CA VAL A 339 -40.49 13.15 -29.23
C VAL A 339 -39.71 14.12 -30.13
N ARG A 340 -40.33 14.47 -31.25
CA ARG A 340 -39.85 15.54 -32.13
C ARG A 340 -40.83 16.69 -32.01
N MET A 341 -40.35 17.89 -31.84
CA MET A 341 -41.15 19.10 -31.67
C MET A 341 -40.69 20.12 -32.72
N ALA A 342 -41.62 20.60 -33.53
CA ALA A 342 -41.41 21.67 -34.52
C ALA A 342 -41.36 23.03 -33.81
N GLY A 343 -40.64 24.00 -34.41
CA GLY A 343 -40.67 25.41 -33.96
C GLY A 343 -42.09 26.01 -33.95
N SER A 344 -42.99 25.52 -34.83
CA SER A 344 -44.44 25.83 -34.85
C SER A 344 -45.21 25.30 -33.62
N GLY A 345 -44.61 24.46 -32.78
CA GLY A 345 -45.21 23.87 -31.59
C GLY A 345 -45.94 22.56 -31.80
N GLU A 346 -45.94 22.02 -33.01
CA GLU A 346 -46.44 20.68 -33.32
C GLU A 346 -45.45 19.61 -32.85
N ASP A 347 -45.96 18.50 -32.30
CA ASP A 347 -45.15 17.42 -31.76
C ASP A 347 -45.58 16.04 -32.30
N GLU A 348 -44.57 15.17 -32.49
CA GLU A 348 -44.78 13.79 -32.91
C GLU A 348 -43.84 12.87 -32.14
N ASP A 349 -44.31 11.67 -31.80
CA ASP A 349 -43.50 10.63 -31.16
C ASP A 349 -42.88 9.68 -32.20
N VAL A 350 -41.68 9.25 -31.90
CA VAL A 350 -40.92 8.33 -32.74
C VAL A 350 -40.28 7.25 -31.87
N GLY A 351 -40.42 5.99 -32.27
CA GLY A 351 -39.76 4.88 -31.60
C GLY A 351 -39.21 3.90 -32.61
N ALA A 352 -38.01 3.41 -32.32
CA ALA A 352 -37.36 2.38 -33.13
C ALA A 352 -36.55 1.44 -32.25
N ALA A 353 -36.50 0.16 -32.66
CA ALA A 353 -35.57 -0.81 -32.08
C ALA A 353 -34.92 -1.59 -33.22
N GLY A 354 -33.62 -1.89 -33.06
CA GLY A 354 -32.87 -2.58 -34.10
C GLY A 354 -31.68 -3.34 -33.56
N LEU A 355 -31.25 -4.34 -34.30
CA LEU A 355 -30.04 -5.07 -34.10
C LEU A 355 -28.96 -4.55 -35.06
N GLY A 356 -27.83 -4.13 -34.54
CA GLY A 356 -26.68 -3.71 -35.32
C GLY A 356 -25.61 -4.79 -35.30
N LEU A 357 -25.12 -5.21 -36.48
CA LEU A 357 -23.94 -6.03 -36.68
C LEU A 357 -22.80 -5.14 -37.19
N SER A 358 -21.67 -5.12 -36.49
CA SER A 358 -20.48 -4.38 -36.90
C SER A 358 -19.31 -5.31 -37.10
N VAL A 359 -18.65 -5.24 -38.25
CA VAL A 359 -17.44 -6.01 -38.58
C VAL A 359 -16.39 -5.05 -39.15
N PRO A 360 -15.20 -4.94 -38.55
CA PRO A 360 -14.15 -4.12 -39.11
C PRO A 360 -13.53 -4.80 -40.34
N LEU A 361 -13.75 -4.24 -41.51
CA LEU A 361 -13.14 -4.76 -42.78
C LEU A 361 -11.77 -4.16 -43.05
N PHE A 362 -11.58 -2.89 -42.72
CA PHE A 362 -10.31 -2.17 -42.86
C PHE A 362 -10.22 -1.08 -41.80
N ASP A 363 -9.13 -1.07 -41.04
CA ASP A 363 -8.91 -0.13 -39.94
C ASP A 363 -7.52 0.52 -39.95
N GLY A 364 -6.80 0.44 -41.11
CA GLY A 364 -5.42 0.94 -41.20
C GLY A 364 -4.41 0.19 -40.32
N ASN A 365 -4.64 -1.08 -40.03
CA ASN A 365 -3.84 -1.94 -39.11
C ASN A 365 -3.87 -1.53 -37.62
N ARG A 366 -4.83 -0.73 -37.18
CA ARG A 366 -4.98 -0.31 -35.79
C ARG A 366 -5.14 -1.48 -34.83
N ILE A 367 -6.03 -2.43 -35.16
CA ILE A 367 -6.26 -3.63 -34.33
C ILE A 367 -4.99 -4.49 -34.28
N ALA A 368 -4.31 -4.69 -35.42
CA ALA A 368 -3.05 -5.44 -35.47
C ALA A 368 -1.95 -4.79 -34.61
N ALA A 369 -1.86 -3.47 -34.64
CA ALA A 369 -0.93 -2.73 -33.80
C ALA A 369 -1.26 -2.87 -32.30
N ARG A 370 -2.54 -2.80 -31.92
CA ARG A 370 -2.98 -3.02 -30.55
C ARG A 370 -2.66 -4.43 -30.05
N ILE A 371 -2.92 -5.46 -30.85
CA ILE A 371 -2.54 -6.83 -30.50
C ILE A 371 -1.02 -6.97 -30.30
N ARG A 372 -0.21 -6.35 -31.18
CA ARG A 372 1.24 -6.34 -30.99
C ARG A 372 1.63 -5.64 -29.68
N GLN A 373 1.02 -4.50 -29.37
CA GLN A 373 1.24 -3.77 -28.12
C GLN A 373 0.97 -4.67 -26.91
N GLU A 374 -0.21 -5.31 -26.85
CA GLU A 374 -0.56 -6.16 -25.72
C GLU A 374 0.33 -7.41 -25.61
N ARG A 375 0.73 -8.00 -26.75
CA ARG A 375 1.68 -9.12 -26.78
C ARG A 375 3.07 -8.74 -26.29
N THR A 376 3.58 -7.56 -26.69
CA THR A 376 4.88 -7.10 -26.22
C THR A 376 4.83 -6.72 -24.72
N ALA A 377 3.72 -6.17 -24.25
CA ALA A 377 3.48 -5.95 -22.82
C ALA A 377 3.46 -7.27 -22.03
N LEU A 378 2.83 -8.33 -22.58
CA LEU A 378 2.84 -9.66 -22.00
C LEU A 378 4.26 -10.24 -21.92
N ALA A 379 5.04 -10.15 -22.99
CA ALA A 379 6.44 -10.61 -23.02
C ALA A 379 7.30 -9.86 -21.99
N ALA A 380 7.14 -8.54 -21.90
CA ALA A 380 7.80 -7.73 -20.87
C ALA A 380 7.38 -8.14 -19.45
N GLY A 381 6.10 -8.50 -19.27
CA GLY A 381 5.59 -9.06 -18.00
C GLY A 381 6.23 -10.39 -17.62
N GLN A 382 6.46 -11.27 -18.59
CA GLN A 382 7.14 -12.56 -18.38
C GLN A 382 8.58 -12.38 -17.89
N GLU A 383 9.33 -11.44 -18.50
CA GLU A 383 10.70 -11.16 -18.06
C GLU A 383 10.74 -10.50 -16.66
N ARG A 384 9.77 -9.65 -16.33
CA ARG A 384 9.64 -9.11 -14.96
C ARG A 384 9.35 -10.20 -13.94
N LEU A 385 8.50 -11.18 -14.28
CA LEU A 385 8.22 -12.31 -13.40
C LEU A 385 9.48 -13.16 -13.20
N ARG A 386 10.21 -13.46 -14.26
CA ARG A 386 11.49 -14.16 -14.19
C ARG A 386 12.52 -13.42 -13.32
N LYS A 387 12.62 -12.10 -13.47
CA LYS A 387 13.48 -11.29 -12.58
C LYS A 387 13.08 -11.44 -11.13
N LEU A 388 11.78 -11.38 -10.83
CA LEU A 388 11.27 -11.54 -9.45
C LEU A 388 11.58 -12.94 -8.89
N GLU A 389 11.51 -14.00 -9.70
CA GLU A 389 11.90 -15.37 -9.29
C GLU A 389 13.37 -15.43 -8.87
N LEU A 390 14.26 -14.78 -9.62
CA LEU A 390 15.69 -14.71 -9.28
C LEU A 390 15.92 -13.87 -8.01
N GLU A 391 15.19 -12.78 -7.82
CA GLU A 391 15.23 -11.97 -6.61
C GLU A 391 14.75 -12.76 -5.38
N ILE A 392 13.66 -13.52 -5.51
CA ILE A 392 13.14 -14.38 -4.45
C ILE A 392 14.17 -15.42 -4.05
N LYS A 393 14.79 -16.11 -5.02
CA LYS A 393 15.84 -17.08 -4.75
C LYS A 393 16.99 -16.45 -3.97
N LYS A 394 17.50 -15.31 -4.42
CA LYS A 394 18.56 -14.55 -3.73
C LYS A 394 18.13 -14.14 -2.31
N ASP A 395 16.88 -13.63 -2.15
CA ASP A 395 16.40 -13.17 -0.85
C ASP A 395 16.32 -14.30 0.18
N VAL A 396 15.82 -15.47 -0.23
CA VAL A 396 15.75 -16.66 0.63
C VAL A 396 17.14 -17.17 0.98
N GLU A 397 18.02 -17.34 -0.01
CA GLU A 397 19.40 -17.80 0.22
C GLU A 397 20.15 -16.84 1.16
N THR A 398 20.01 -15.52 0.95
CA THR A 398 20.62 -14.51 1.84
C THR A 398 20.04 -14.58 3.25
N ALA A 399 18.71 -14.74 3.39
CA ALA A 399 18.08 -14.82 4.71
C ALA A 399 18.55 -16.07 5.49
N VAL A 400 18.75 -17.20 4.82
CA VAL A 400 19.30 -18.42 5.43
C VAL A 400 20.75 -18.21 5.89
N LEU A 401 21.55 -17.55 5.07
CA LEU A 401 22.95 -17.21 5.45
C LEU A 401 22.98 -16.26 6.65
N ASP A 402 22.11 -15.24 6.66
CA ASP A 402 22.02 -14.26 7.74
C ASP A 402 21.63 -14.92 9.07
N ILE A 403 20.63 -15.81 9.09
CA ILE A 403 20.20 -16.47 10.33
C ILE A 403 21.27 -17.41 10.88
N ASN A 404 21.97 -18.17 10.02
CA ASN A 404 23.03 -19.06 10.44
C ASN A 404 24.25 -18.27 10.94
N SER A 405 24.62 -17.21 10.25
CA SER A 405 25.74 -16.32 10.66
C SER A 405 25.42 -15.59 11.97
N SER A 406 24.21 -15.04 12.13
CA SER A 406 23.82 -14.31 13.34
C SER A 406 23.79 -15.21 14.57
N SER A 407 23.28 -16.44 14.44
CA SER A 407 23.28 -17.42 15.55
C SER A 407 24.70 -17.79 16.02
N GLN A 408 25.63 -18.01 15.09
CA GLN A 408 27.03 -18.27 15.43
C GLN A 408 27.69 -17.04 16.07
N ARG A 409 27.41 -15.85 15.58
CA ARG A 409 27.93 -14.58 16.10
C ARG A 409 27.49 -14.33 17.54
N VAL A 410 26.21 -14.57 17.87
CA VAL A 410 25.70 -14.43 19.25
C VAL A 410 26.55 -15.27 20.22
N ASN A 411 26.77 -16.57 19.91
CA ASN A 411 27.55 -17.47 20.76
C ASN A 411 28.98 -17.01 20.92
N ALA A 412 29.64 -16.58 19.83
CA ALA A 412 31.03 -16.11 19.85
C ALA A 412 31.20 -14.84 20.68
N VAL A 413 30.28 -13.87 20.50
CA VAL A 413 30.33 -12.57 21.21
C VAL A 413 29.95 -12.73 22.68
N GLN A 414 29.07 -13.66 23.02
CA GLN A 414 28.77 -13.99 24.42
C GLN A 414 30.00 -14.44 25.18
N GLN A 415 30.78 -15.35 24.57
CA GLN A 415 32.08 -15.78 25.17
C GLN A 415 33.07 -14.61 25.30
N ALA A 416 33.12 -13.73 24.29
CA ALA A 416 33.97 -12.54 24.34
C ALA A 416 33.58 -11.59 25.48
N VAL A 417 32.29 -11.43 25.80
CA VAL A 417 31.82 -10.64 26.97
C VAL A 417 32.34 -11.25 28.27
N GLU A 418 32.21 -12.57 28.44
CA GLU A 418 32.69 -13.27 29.65
C GLU A 418 34.21 -13.10 29.83
N GLN A 419 34.97 -13.28 28.76
CA GLN A 419 36.45 -13.11 28.78
C GLN A 419 36.86 -11.67 29.06
N ALA A 420 36.19 -10.68 28.41
CA ALA A 420 36.49 -9.27 28.64
C ALA A 420 36.15 -8.82 30.07
N ARG A 421 35.06 -9.36 30.65
CA ARG A 421 34.70 -9.09 32.03
C ARG A 421 35.76 -9.62 33.02
N GLU A 422 36.20 -10.82 32.80
CA GLU A 422 37.26 -11.42 33.64
C GLU A 422 38.63 -10.68 33.45
N SER A 423 38.99 -10.32 32.22
CA SER A 423 40.18 -9.51 31.97
C SER A 423 40.13 -8.17 32.71
N LEU A 424 38.99 -7.45 32.65
CA LEU A 424 38.85 -6.20 33.41
C LEU A 424 38.97 -6.43 34.93
N ARG A 425 38.44 -7.52 35.44
CA ARG A 425 38.54 -7.87 36.86
C ARG A 425 40.01 -8.07 37.27
N ILE A 426 40.77 -8.78 36.45
CA ILE A 426 42.19 -9.06 36.70
C ILE A 426 43.00 -7.76 36.63
N GLU A 427 42.83 -6.94 35.59
CA GLU A 427 43.62 -5.71 35.43
C GLU A 427 43.30 -4.68 36.53
N ARG A 428 42.05 -4.58 37.00
CA ARG A 428 41.71 -3.77 38.16
C ARG A 428 42.43 -4.25 39.44
N MET A 429 42.45 -5.53 39.68
CA MET A 429 43.15 -6.10 40.84
C MET A 429 44.68 -5.84 40.80
N LYS A 430 45.29 -6.01 39.63
CA LYS A 430 46.72 -5.67 39.45
C LYS A 430 46.98 -4.19 39.70
N TYR A 431 46.14 -3.31 39.23
CA TYR A 431 46.25 -1.87 39.44
C TYR A 431 46.13 -1.50 40.92
N GLU A 432 45.16 -2.07 41.63
CA GLU A 432 44.97 -1.87 43.09
C GLU A 432 46.17 -2.34 43.91
N LEU A 433 46.84 -3.39 43.45
CA LEU A 433 48.09 -3.93 44.08
C LEU A 433 49.35 -3.21 43.59
N ASN A 434 49.27 -2.12 42.83
CA ASN A 434 50.38 -1.39 42.21
C ASN A 434 51.29 -2.26 41.31
N SER A 435 50.77 -3.34 40.76
CA SER A 435 51.45 -4.27 39.84
C SER A 435 50.99 -4.15 38.39
N GLY A 436 50.04 -3.28 38.09
CA GLY A 436 49.48 -3.04 36.77
C GLY A 436 49.45 -1.57 36.41
N SER A 437 49.25 -1.27 35.12
CA SER A 437 49.14 0.07 34.55
C SER A 437 47.69 0.54 34.52
N LEU A 438 47.48 1.85 34.71
CA LEU A 438 46.17 2.48 34.43
C LEU A 438 45.70 2.23 33.00
N THR A 439 46.63 2.27 32.03
CA THR A 439 46.35 2.03 30.63
C THR A 439 45.71 0.64 30.40
N ASP A 440 46.22 -0.40 31.08
CA ASP A 440 45.72 -1.77 30.95
C ASP A 440 44.25 -1.86 31.45
N VAL A 441 43.92 -1.16 32.55
CA VAL A 441 42.52 -1.08 33.05
C VAL A 441 41.62 -0.37 32.08
N LEU A 442 42.07 0.75 31.49
CA LEU A 442 41.28 1.51 30.51
C LEU A 442 41.05 0.71 29.21
N ASP A 443 42.07 -0.03 28.78
CA ASP A 443 41.99 -0.91 27.61
C ASP A 443 41.05 -2.09 27.87
N ALA A 444 41.16 -2.75 29.01
CA ALA A 444 40.25 -3.83 29.39
C ALA A 444 38.77 -3.35 29.53
N GLN A 445 38.58 -2.14 30.08
CA GLN A 445 37.23 -1.54 30.16
C GLN A 445 36.69 -1.21 28.78
N SER A 446 37.52 -0.74 27.85
CA SER A 446 37.12 -0.49 26.46
C SER A 446 36.74 -1.78 25.75
N ALA A 447 37.49 -2.85 25.95
CA ALA A 447 37.22 -4.18 25.40
C ALA A 447 35.90 -4.75 25.91
N LEU A 448 35.62 -4.61 27.21
CA LEU A 448 34.34 -5.04 27.80
C LEU A 448 33.15 -4.26 27.20
N LEU A 449 33.21 -2.92 27.16
CA LEU A 449 32.17 -2.08 26.57
C LEU A 449 31.91 -2.45 25.10
N GLN A 450 33.00 -2.66 24.32
CA GLN A 450 32.87 -3.07 22.92
C GLN A 450 32.23 -4.45 22.79
N SER A 451 32.59 -5.42 23.65
CA SER A 451 32.02 -6.77 23.65
C SER A 451 30.56 -6.75 24.04
N GLU A 452 30.15 -6.01 25.07
CA GLU A 452 28.72 -5.85 25.47
C GLU A 452 27.91 -5.17 24.39
N THR A 453 28.44 -4.12 23.74
CA THR A 453 27.77 -3.45 22.61
C THR A 453 27.59 -4.40 21.41
N ASN A 454 28.62 -5.18 21.08
CA ASN A 454 28.56 -6.17 20.02
C ASN A 454 27.58 -7.28 20.32
N PHE A 455 27.46 -7.71 21.57
CA PHE A 455 26.50 -8.72 22.00
C PHE A 455 25.06 -8.20 21.85
N ALA A 456 24.77 -7.00 22.34
CA ALA A 456 23.44 -6.39 22.19
C ALA A 456 23.02 -6.28 20.73
N ARG A 457 23.94 -5.88 19.83
CA ARG A 457 23.69 -5.82 18.39
C ARG A 457 23.51 -7.21 17.78
N ALA A 458 24.33 -8.19 18.14
CA ALA A 458 24.25 -9.54 17.60
C ALA A 458 22.90 -10.21 17.94
N VAL A 459 22.36 -9.98 19.14
CA VAL A 459 21.02 -10.44 19.53
C VAL A 459 19.94 -9.80 18.68
N ALA A 460 19.96 -8.48 18.49
CA ALA A 460 18.99 -7.79 17.64
C ALA A 460 19.09 -8.23 16.17
N ASP A 461 20.30 -8.40 15.65
CA ASP A 461 20.56 -8.91 14.29
C ASP A 461 19.97 -10.32 14.11
N SER A 462 20.05 -11.18 15.14
CA SER A 462 19.51 -12.55 15.10
C SER A 462 17.97 -12.54 14.97
N HIS A 463 17.30 -11.69 15.75
CA HIS A 463 15.83 -11.54 15.64
C HIS A 463 15.42 -10.92 14.29
N THR A 464 16.17 -9.93 13.81
CA THR A 464 15.92 -9.30 12.51
C THR A 464 16.13 -10.30 11.37
N ALA A 465 17.16 -11.17 11.46
CA ALA A 465 17.38 -12.22 10.47
C ALA A 465 16.24 -13.25 10.45
N ALA A 466 15.69 -13.62 11.61
CA ALA A 466 14.52 -14.48 11.69
C ALA A 466 13.28 -13.83 11.06
N ALA A 467 13.02 -12.55 11.33
CA ALA A 467 11.93 -11.80 10.72
C ALA A 467 12.14 -11.66 9.19
N LYS A 468 13.38 -11.45 8.73
CA LYS A 468 13.76 -11.40 7.31
C LYS A 468 13.48 -12.72 6.60
N LEU A 469 13.77 -13.84 7.25
CA LEU A 469 13.49 -15.17 6.68
C LEU A 469 11.98 -15.38 6.50
N ARG A 470 11.16 -15.05 7.51
CA ARG A 470 9.68 -15.13 7.39
C ARG A 470 9.16 -14.26 6.23
N LEU A 471 9.66 -13.04 6.09
CA LEU A 471 9.33 -12.17 4.96
C LEU A 471 9.78 -12.76 3.61
N ALA A 472 10.94 -13.43 3.57
CA ALA A 472 11.50 -14.04 2.37
C ALA A 472 10.75 -15.32 1.94
N THR A 473 10.23 -16.10 2.90
CA THR A 473 9.43 -17.31 2.64
C THR A 473 7.96 -16.99 2.41
N GLY A 474 7.48 -15.80 2.84
CA GLY A 474 6.07 -15.43 2.75
C GLY A 474 5.24 -16.03 3.89
N GLU A 475 5.87 -16.47 4.96
CA GLU A 475 5.16 -16.92 6.16
C GLU A 475 4.52 -15.74 6.87
N THR A 476 3.22 -15.80 7.06
CA THR A 476 2.51 -14.83 7.91
C THR A 476 2.85 -15.10 9.37
N CYS A 477 3.13 -14.04 10.15
CA CYS A 477 3.23 -14.16 11.60
C CYS A 477 1.88 -14.64 12.16
N ASN A 478 1.67 -15.94 12.25
CA ASN A 478 0.60 -16.48 13.08
C ASN A 478 1.08 -16.42 14.53
N GLU A 479 0.38 -15.68 15.35
CA GLU A 479 0.59 -15.45 16.79
C GLU A 479 0.41 -16.71 17.66
N LYS A 480 0.92 -17.86 17.25
CA LYS A 480 0.74 -19.11 18.01
C LYS A 480 2.04 -19.92 18.16
N GLU A 481 3.18 -19.23 18.38
CA GLU A 481 4.34 -19.89 19.00
C GLU A 481 5.11 -18.93 19.92
#